data_b2b317f4c5fbb2e22e77bc0efe562f8a
#
_entry.id   b2b317f4c5fbb2e22e77bc0efe562f8a
#
_cell.length_a   1.000
_cell.length_b   1.000
_cell.length_c   1.000
_cell.angle_alpha   90.00
_cell.angle_beta   90.00
_cell.angle_gamma   90.00
#
_symmetry.space_group_name_H-M   'P 1'
#
loop_
_entity.id
_entity.type
_entity.pdbx_description
1 polymer ?
#
loop_
_entity_poly.entity_id
_entity_poly.type
_entity_poly.pdbx_seq_one_letter_code
_entity_poly.pdbx_strand_id
1 'polypeptide(L)'
;VCRLLSQVSFFPYSFSRIKDKVDGDIYYALDAGNYGTLMAGLYSWRFALPVSGFFLPTSPNLFIDSDGNPIIKDTISNPNHNASSMNPANLARLDSFFEQNKLMMRNFVHPSPVTTQTMMEATKELYKKYGIIADPETARAFAAVKNNLTDLIDEESAIVLVDYNHPAFAKEYCQNVLRITPKLPNYIEQFQRNVKLNKKTISTIEELKEKIKSLNS
;
A
#
# COMPACT_ATOMS: atom_id res chain seq x y z
N VAL A 1 13.96 5.35 -7.17
CA VAL A 1 13.47 4.90 -8.49
C VAL A 1 13.51 3.40 -8.60
N CYS A 2 14.65 2.70 -8.36
CA CYS A 2 14.78 1.25 -8.54
C CYS A 2 13.74 0.41 -7.77
N ARG A 3 13.40 0.79 -6.53
CA ARG A 3 12.38 0.08 -5.74
C ARG A 3 10.98 0.16 -6.37
N LEU A 4 10.62 1.29 -6.97
CA LEU A 4 9.33 1.44 -7.67
C LEU A 4 9.30 0.63 -8.96
N LEU A 5 10.39 0.63 -9.74
CA LEU A 5 10.46 -0.13 -10.99
C LEU A 5 10.26 -1.63 -10.77
N SER A 6 10.81 -2.19 -9.69
CA SER A 6 10.58 -3.60 -9.35
C SER A 6 9.11 -3.88 -9.01
N GLN A 7 8.40 -2.92 -8.42
CA GLN A 7 6.97 -3.07 -8.10
C GLN A 7 6.07 -2.90 -9.33
N VAL A 8 6.47 -2.13 -10.33
CA VAL A 8 5.70 -1.95 -11.58
C VAL A 8 5.41 -3.28 -12.25
N SER A 9 6.35 -4.24 -12.23
CA SER A 9 6.17 -5.53 -12.89
C SER A 9 5.06 -6.42 -12.30
N PHE A 10 4.66 -6.19 -11.04
CA PHE A 10 3.59 -6.97 -10.41
C PHE A 10 2.22 -6.69 -11.04
N PHE A 11 1.98 -5.48 -11.48
CA PHE A 11 0.69 -5.10 -12.07
C PHE A 11 0.43 -5.79 -13.42
N PRO A 12 1.31 -5.70 -14.44
CA PRO A 12 1.11 -6.45 -15.68
C PRO A 12 1.16 -7.97 -15.46
N TYR A 13 1.93 -8.47 -14.49
CA TYR A 13 1.90 -9.89 -14.14
C TYR A 13 0.54 -10.31 -13.61
N SER A 14 -0.01 -9.64 -12.61
CA SER A 14 -1.33 -9.96 -12.06
C SER A 14 -2.43 -9.79 -13.11
N PHE A 15 -2.38 -8.72 -13.89
CA PHE A 15 -3.29 -8.49 -15.01
C PHE A 15 -3.28 -9.65 -16.02
N SER A 16 -2.10 -10.11 -16.42
CA SER A 16 -1.96 -11.23 -17.37
C SER A 16 -2.58 -12.54 -16.87
N ARG A 17 -2.73 -12.70 -15.53
CA ARG A 17 -3.32 -13.91 -14.93
C ARG A 17 -4.84 -13.89 -14.88
N ILE A 18 -5.46 -12.72 -15.00
CA ILE A 18 -6.90 -12.56 -14.83
C ILE A 18 -7.62 -12.04 -16.09
N LYS A 19 -6.93 -11.35 -16.99
CA LYS A 19 -7.52 -10.66 -18.14
C LYS A 19 -8.45 -11.52 -19.02
N ASP A 20 -8.16 -12.81 -19.13
CA ASP A 20 -8.96 -13.74 -19.95
C ASP A 20 -10.14 -14.36 -19.15
N LYS A 21 -10.35 -13.91 -17.89
CA LYS A 21 -11.40 -14.39 -16.99
C LYS A 21 -12.35 -13.28 -16.55
N VAL A 22 -12.13 -12.07 -17.01
CA VAL A 22 -12.86 -10.87 -16.60
C VAL A 22 -13.28 -10.15 -17.88
N ASP A 23 -14.60 -9.97 -18.03
CA ASP A 23 -15.16 -9.28 -19.18
C ASP A 23 -15.33 -7.77 -18.93
N GLY A 24 -15.35 -7.35 -17.66
CA GLY A 24 -15.50 -5.97 -17.24
C GLY A 24 -14.17 -5.28 -16.84
N ASP A 25 -14.29 -4.26 -16.05
CA ASP A 25 -13.19 -3.42 -15.57
C ASP A 25 -12.30 -4.14 -14.55
N ILE A 26 -11.01 -3.80 -14.53
CA ILE A 26 -10.06 -4.33 -13.57
C ILE A 26 -9.54 -3.20 -12.68
N TYR A 27 -9.83 -3.34 -11.40
CA TYR A 27 -9.37 -2.42 -10.35
C TYR A 27 -8.35 -3.07 -9.44
N TYR A 28 -7.55 -2.26 -8.77
CA TYR A 28 -6.63 -2.70 -7.75
C TYR A 28 -6.98 -2.08 -6.39
N ALA A 29 -7.06 -2.92 -5.36
CA ALA A 29 -7.21 -2.48 -3.98
C ALA A 29 -5.88 -2.58 -3.26
N LEU A 30 -5.44 -1.47 -2.68
CA LEU A 30 -4.12 -1.37 -2.03
C LEU A 30 -4.17 -0.43 -0.83
N ASP A 31 -3.26 -0.61 0.11
CA ASP A 31 -3.12 0.31 1.24
C ASP A 31 -2.36 1.58 0.84
N ALA A 32 -2.67 2.68 1.50
CA ALA A 32 -2.01 3.96 1.23
C ALA A 32 -0.48 3.88 1.50
N GLY A 33 -0.10 3.37 2.65
CA GLY A 33 1.30 3.24 3.06
C GLY A 33 2.12 4.49 2.77
N ASN A 34 3.22 4.34 2.03
CA ASN A 34 4.04 5.44 1.53
C ASN A 34 3.73 5.82 0.07
N TYR A 35 2.58 5.41 -0.45
CA TYR A 35 2.12 5.55 -1.84
C TYR A 35 3.03 4.89 -2.90
N GLY A 36 4.00 4.08 -2.50
CA GLY A 36 4.91 3.43 -3.44
C GLY A 36 4.20 2.45 -4.37
N THR A 37 3.32 1.61 -3.81
CA THR A 37 2.54 0.64 -4.58
C THR A 37 1.54 1.33 -5.51
N LEU A 38 0.86 2.39 -5.04
CA LEU A 38 -0.01 3.21 -5.89
C LEU A 38 0.77 3.81 -7.06
N MET A 39 1.94 4.40 -6.78
CA MET A 39 2.79 4.97 -7.83
C MET A 39 3.26 3.93 -8.84
N ALA A 40 3.58 2.71 -8.39
CA ALA A 40 3.94 1.62 -9.30
C ALA A 40 2.76 1.22 -10.20
N GLY A 41 1.55 1.16 -9.66
CA GLY A 41 0.33 0.92 -10.42
C GLY A 41 0.04 2.02 -11.44
N LEU A 42 0.15 3.29 -11.04
CA LEU A 42 -0.03 4.44 -11.93
C LEU A 42 1.02 4.50 -13.05
N TYR A 43 2.28 4.15 -12.76
CA TYR A 43 3.29 4.01 -13.81
C TYR A 43 2.97 2.85 -14.75
N SER A 44 2.45 1.72 -14.26
CA SER A 44 2.01 0.61 -15.10
C SER A 44 0.88 1.05 -16.03
N TRP A 45 -0.09 1.80 -15.53
CA TRP A 45 -1.14 2.40 -16.35
C TRP A 45 -0.55 3.35 -17.42
N ARG A 46 0.41 4.19 -17.05
CA ARG A 46 1.10 5.08 -18.02
C ARG A 46 1.86 4.30 -19.09
N PHE A 47 2.26 3.07 -18.82
CA PHE A 47 2.82 2.11 -19.77
C PHE A 47 1.76 1.27 -20.51
N ALA A 48 0.53 1.79 -20.59
CA ALA A 48 -0.61 1.20 -21.27
C ALA A 48 -1.16 -0.09 -20.65
N LEU A 49 -0.97 -0.33 -19.36
CA LEU A 49 -1.72 -1.37 -18.66
C LEU A 49 -3.19 -0.94 -18.53
N PRO A 50 -4.16 -1.70 -19.08
CA PRO A 50 -5.57 -1.33 -19.04
C PRO A 50 -6.18 -1.65 -17.67
N VAL A 51 -6.01 -0.72 -16.73
CA VAL A 51 -6.64 -0.76 -15.40
C VAL A 51 -7.58 0.43 -15.25
N SER A 52 -8.71 0.21 -14.58
CA SER A 52 -9.78 1.20 -14.46
C SER A 52 -9.61 2.09 -13.23
N GLY A 53 -8.87 1.62 -12.21
CA GLY A 53 -8.59 2.46 -11.06
C GLY A 53 -7.98 1.73 -9.86
N PHE A 54 -7.76 2.51 -8.80
CA PHE A 54 -7.12 2.08 -7.55
C PHE A 54 -7.95 2.48 -6.36
N PHE A 55 -8.40 1.51 -5.56
CA PHE A 55 -9.05 1.72 -4.28
C PHE A 55 -8.03 1.71 -3.15
N LEU A 56 -8.15 2.65 -2.23
CA LEU A 56 -7.26 2.73 -1.08
C LEU A 56 -7.94 3.43 0.11
N PRO A 57 -7.51 3.16 1.35
CA PRO A 57 -8.01 3.90 2.49
C PRO A 57 -7.54 5.36 2.44
N THR A 58 -8.37 6.29 2.93
CA THR A 58 -7.93 7.66 3.18
C THR A 58 -6.78 7.70 4.19
N SER A 59 -5.99 8.74 4.11
CA SER A 59 -4.88 9.01 5.02
C SER A 59 -4.83 10.50 5.35
N PRO A 60 -4.00 10.95 6.30
CA PRO A 60 -3.82 12.37 6.58
C PRO A 60 -3.35 13.19 5.37
N ASN A 61 -2.73 12.54 4.38
CA ASN A 61 -2.19 13.19 3.19
C ASN A 61 -3.04 13.01 1.93
N LEU A 62 -3.97 12.06 1.93
CA LEU A 62 -4.87 11.79 0.81
C LEU A 62 -6.27 11.49 1.35
N PHE A 63 -7.20 12.35 1.06
CA PHE A 63 -8.59 12.27 1.52
C PHE A 63 -9.55 12.78 0.44
N ILE A 64 -10.84 12.76 0.72
CA ILE A 64 -11.90 13.19 -0.19
C ILE A 64 -12.45 14.53 0.28
N ASP A 65 -12.65 15.49 -0.63
CA ASP A 65 -13.36 16.74 -0.34
C ASP A 65 -14.89 16.53 -0.34
N SER A 66 -15.64 17.63 -0.09
CA SER A 66 -17.10 17.62 -0.10
C SER A 66 -17.72 17.23 -1.45
N ASP A 67 -16.99 17.41 -2.53
CA ASP A 67 -17.43 17.15 -3.90
C ASP A 67 -17.00 15.75 -4.38
N GLY A 68 -16.39 14.96 -3.51
CA GLY A 68 -15.91 13.62 -3.80
C GLY A 68 -14.58 13.56 -4.58
N ASN A 69 -13.83 14.67 -4.62
CA ASN A 69 -12.53 14.67 -5.30
C ASN A 69 -11.42 14.26 -4.33
N PRO A 70 -10.46 13.43 -4.78
CA PRO A 70 -9.27 13.14 -4.01
C PRO A 70 -8.41 14.40 -3.87
N ILE A 71 -8.03 14.71 -2.64
CA ILE A 71 -7.15 15.82 -2.30
C ILE A 71 -5.86 15.31 -1.71
N ILE A 72 -4.75 15.79 -2.26
CA ILE A 72 -3.42 15.63 -1.68
C ILE A 72 -3.15 16.83 -0.79
N LYS A 73 -2.89 16.58 0.48
CA LYS A 73 -2.43 17.59 1.43
C LYS A 73 -0.95 17.35 1.70
N ASP A 74 -0.13 18.27 1.21
CA ASP A 74 1.26 18.30 1.61
C ASP A 74 1.39 18.83 3.04
N THR A 75 2.00 18.02 3.91
CA THR A 75 2.31 18.42 5.28
C THR A 75 3.66 19.11 5.41
N ILE A 76 4.36 19.32 4.28
CA ILE A 76 5.72 19.90 4.22
C ILE A 76 5.72 21.44 4.34
N SER A 77 4.81 22.04 5.06
CA SER A 77 4.95 23.48 5.39
C SER A 77 6.03 23.75 6.44
N ASN A 78 6.73 22.72 6.93
CA ASN A 78 7.75 22.88 7.96
C ASN A 78 9.08 22.22 7.52
N PRO A 79 10.08 23.00 7.08
CA PRO A 79 11.37 22.49 6.60
C PRO A 79 12.20 21.75 7.66
N ASN A 80 11.77 21.77 8.93
CA ASN A 80 12.43 21.08 10.03
C ASN A 80 11.84 19.69 10.36
N HIS A 81 10.84 19.22 9.61
CA HIS A 81 10.33 17.86 9.78
C HIS A 81 11.23 16.87 9.05
N ASN A 82 11.98 16.10 9.81
CA ASN A 82 12.57 14.84 9.33
C ASN A 82 11.49 13.99 8.66
N ALA A 83 11.85 13.30 7.58
CA ALA A 83 10.98 12.36 6.88
C ALA A 83 10.38 11.37 7.89
N SER A 84 9.22 11.69 8.41
CA SER A 84 8.45 10.86 9.33
C SER A 84 7.37 10.14 8.52
N SER A 85 6.72 9.16 9.13
CA SER A 85 5.51 8.50 8.60
C SER A 85 4.39 9.50 8.23
N MET A 86 4.48 10.74 8.66
CA MET A 86 3.55 11.83 8.35
C MET A 86 3.85 12.52 7.00
N ASN A 87 4.95 12.20 6.33
CA ASN A 87 5.30 12.74 5.02
C ASN A 87 5.83 11.62 4.11
N PRO A 88 4.94 10.88 3.48
CA PRO A 88 5.32 9.77 2.62
C PRO A 88 6.18 10.21 1.44
N ALA A 89 7.31 9.55 1.24
CA ALA A 89 8.31 9.90 0.22
C ALA A 89 7.77 9.95 -1.22
N ASN A 90 6.62 9.32 -1.50
CA ASN A 90 6.01 9.29 -2.83
C ASN A 90 4.85 10.28 -2.99
N LEU A 91 4.50 11.05 -1.97
CA LEU A 91 3.38 12.00 -2.05
C LEU A 91 3.63 13.08 -3.11
N ALA A 92 4.83 13.67 -3.12
CA ALA A 92 5.21 14.65 -4.14
C ALA A 92 5.21 14.06 -5.56
N ARG A 93 5.52 12.75 -5.69
CA ARG A 93 5.43 12.07 -7.00
C ARG A 93 3.99 11.86 -7.43
N LEU A 94 3.09 11.55 -6.49
CA LEU A 94 1.67 11.40 -6.76
C LEU A 94 1.06 12.72 -7.23
N ASP A 95 1.37 13.82 -6.55
CA ASP A 95 0.94 15.16 -6.93
C ASP A 95 1.47 15.55 -8.32
N SER A 96 2.75 15.37 -8.55
CA SER A 96 3.40 15.63 -9.84
C SER A 96 2.89 14.72 -10.97
N PHE A 97 2.48 13.48 -10.67
CA PHE A 97 1.98 12.54 -11.68
C PHE A 97 0.69 13.04 -12.33
N PHE A 98 -0.19 13.63 -11.55
CA PHE A 98 -1.46 14.17 -12.01
C PHE A 98 -1.38 15.66 -12.41
N GLU A 99 -0.22 16.32 -12.25
CA GLU A 99 -0.03 17.74 -12.57
C GLU A 99 -1.13 18.63 -11.96
N GLN A 100 -1.54 18.31 -10.73
CA GLN A 100 -2.66 18.95 -10.01
C GLN A 100 -4.03 18.82 -10.70
N ASN A 101 -4.15 17.94 -11.70
CA ASN A 101 -5.42 17.68 -12.36
C ASN A 101 -6.31 16.75 -11.50
N LYS A 102 -7.16 17.38 -10.69
CA LYS A 102 -8.07 16.67 -9.76
C LYS A 102 -9.06 15.75 -10.46
N LEU A 103 -9.56 16.15 -11.63
CA LEU A 103 -10.51 15.34 -12.39
C LEU A 103 -9.84 14.06 -12.91
N MET A 104 -8.63 14.16 -13.43
CA MET A 104 -7.88 13.00 -13.84
C MET A 104 -7.58 12.08 -12.64
N MET A 105 -7.16 12.64 -11.51
CA MET A 105 -6.92 11.88 -10.30
C MET A 105 -8.18 11.16 -9.81
N ARG A 106 -9.33 11.84 -9.80
CA ARG A 106 -10.62 11.28 -9.40
C ARG A 106 -11.04 10.06 -10.20
N ASN A 107 -10.70 10.01 -11.48
CA ASN A 107 -11.07 8.90 -12.35
C ASN A 107 -10.25 7.64 -12.08
N PHE A 108 -9.09 7.76 -11.40
CA PHE A 108 -8.18 6.62 -11.19
C PHE A 108 -7.90 6.31 -9.73
N VAL A 109 -8.07 7.26 -8.83
CA VAL A 109 -7.71 7.11 -7.41
C VAL A 109 -8.95 7.32 -6.57
N HIS A 110 -9.42 6.25 -5.93
CA HIS A 110 -10.65 6.21 -5.16
C HIS A 110 -10.36 5.99 -3.67
N PRO A 111 -9.95 7.04 -2.93
CA PRO A 111 -9.72 6.93 -1.50
C PRO A 111 -11.06 6.83 -0.76
N SER A 112 -11.12 5.98 0.26
CA SER A 112 -12.31 5.78 1.07
C SER A 112 -11.97 5.77 2.56
N PRO A 113 -12.77 6.41 3.40
CA PRO A 113 -12.55 6.40 4.84
C PRO A 113 -12.74 4.99 5.41
N VAL A 114 -11.73 4.52 6.15
CA VAL A 114 -11.74 3.21 6.80
C VAL A 114 -11.51 3.40 8.29
N THR A 115 -12.47 2.95 9.09
CA THR A 115 -12.36 2.93 10.55
C THR A 115 -11.72 1.63 11.03
N THR A 116 -11.26 1.61 12.28
CA THR A 116 -10.78 0.37 12.91
C THR A 116 -11.86 -0.71 12.92
N GLN A 117 -13.11 -0.33 13.13
CA GLN A 117 -14.24 -1.25 13.12
C GLN A 117 -14.44 -1.90 11.74
N THR A 118 -14.50 -1.09 10.68
CA THR A 118 -14.67 -1.61 9.30
C THR A 118 -13.49 -2.47 8.86
N MET A 119 -12.27 -2.12 9.27
CA MET A 119 -11.07 -2.94 9.05
C MET A 119 -11.18 -4.31 9.73
N MET A 120 -11.63 -4.36 11.00
CA MET A 120 -11.81 -5.63 11.72
C MET A 120 -12.92 -6.50 11.08
N GLU A 121 -13.99 -5.90 10.62
CA GLU A 121 -15.07 -6.59 9.89
C GLU A 121 -14.56 -7.16 8.56
N ALA A 122 -13.79 -6.36 7.81
CA ALA A 122 -13.14 -6.78 6.57
C ALA A 122 -12.20 -7.98 6.81
N THR A 123 -11.41 -7.96 7.89
CA THR A 123 -10.54 -9.09 8.26
C THR A 123 -11.34 -10.37 8.51
N LYS A 124 -12.44 -10.26 9.25
CA LYS A 124 -13.34 -11.42 9.52
C LYS A 124 -13.99 -11.94 8.25
N GLU A 125 -14.38 -11.06 7.35
CA GLU A 125 -14.97 -11.46 6.08
C GLU A 125 -13.96 -12.14 5.17
N LEU A 126 -12.75 -11.58 5.00
CA LEU A 126 -11.67 -12.19 4.24
C LEU A 126 -11.38 -13.62 4.74
N TYR A 127 -11.34 -13.79 6.04
CA TYR A 127 -11.13 -15.13 6.61
C TYR A 127 -12.33 -16.07 6.38
N LYS A 128 -13.56 -15.63 6.70
CA LYS A 128 -14.75 -16.49 6.63
C LYS A 128 -15.14 -16.87 5.22
N LYS A 129 -15.05 -15.90 4.29
CA LYS A 129 -15.56 -16.07 2.92
C LYS A 129 -14.50 -16.61 1.96
N TYR A 130 -13.24 -16.22 2.16
CA TYR A 130 -12.14 -16.52 1.24
C TYR A 130 -11.01 -17.35 1.87
N GLY A 131 -11.04 -17.61 3.17
CA GLY A 131 -9.99 -18.35 3.88
C GLY A 131 -8.67 -17.58 4.02
N ILE A 132 -8.68 -16.25 3.79
CA ILE A 132 -7.50 -15.41 3.81
C ILE A 132 -7.30 -14.80 5.21
N ILE A 133 -6.15 -15.07 5.82
CA ILE A 133 -5.70 -14.39 7.04
C ILE A 133 -4.94 -13.15 6.58
N ALA A 134 -5.61 -12.01 6.59
CA ALA A 134 -5.04 -10.75 6.13
C ALA A 134 -4.29 -10.00 7.25
N ASP A 135 -3.24 -9.29 6.88
CA ASP A 135 -2.64 -8.26 7.73
C ASP A 135 -3.53 -6.99 7.79
N PRO A 136 -3.25 -6.04 8.70
CA PRO A 136 -4.06 -4.82 8.83
C PRO A 136 -4.11 -3.96 7.55
N GLU A 137 -3.01 -3.89 6.81
CA GLU A 137 -2.89 -3.12 5.58
C GLU A 137 -3.78 -3.71 4.48
N THR A 138 -3.71 -5.00 4.27
CA THR A 138 -4.56 -5.74 3.33
C THR A 138 -6.03 -5.64 3.71
N ALA A 139 -6.35 -5.73 5.00
CA ALA A 139 -7.72 -5.59 5.49
C ALA A 139 -8.27 -4.17 5.27
N ARG A 140 -7.46 -3.13 5.44
CA ARG A 140 -7.86 -1.74 5.14
C ARG A 140 -8.11 -1.52 3.65
N ALA A 141 -7.27 -2.08 2.79
CA ALA A 141 -7.46 -2.03 1.35
C ALA A 141 -8.80 -2.67 0.95
N PHE A 142 -9.11 -3.84 1.50
CA PHE A 142 -10.38 -4.52 1.24
C PHE A 142 -11.58 -3.73 1.80
N ALA A 143 -11.48 -3.14 2.99
CA ALA A 143 -12.53 -2.30 3.56
C ALA A 143 -12.79 -1.05 2.69
N ALA A 144 -11.75 -0.44 2.14
CA ALA A 144 -11.88 0.71 1.25
C ALA A 144 -12.65 0.37 -0.04
N VAL A 145 -12.46 -0.83 -0.58
CA VAL A 145 -13.26 -1.33 -1.71
C VAL A 145 -14.73 -1.41 -1.34
N LYS A 146 -15.04 -2.04 -0.21
CA LYS A 146 -16.44 -2.27 0.20
C LYS A 146 -17.26 -0.99 0.31
N ASN A 147 -16.62 0.11 0.70
CA ASN A 147 -17.28 1.40 0.80
C ASN A 147 -17.58 2.05 -0.57
N ASN A 148 -16.96 1.53 -1.65
CA ASN A 148 -17.09 2.05 -3.01
C ASN A 148 -17.80 1.08 -3.97
N LEU A 149 -18.19 -0.13 -3.51
CA LEU A 149 -18.74 -1.20 -4.37
C LEU A 149 -20.00 -0.82 -5.13
N THR A 150 -20.84 0.08 -4.60
CA THR A 150 -22.15 0.38 -5.15
C THR A 150 -22.15 1.33 -6.34
N ASP A 151 -21.12 2.15 -6.49
CA ASP A 151 -21.15 3.28 -7.42
C ASP A 151 -20.21 3.14 -8.63
N LEU A 152 -19.19 2.26 -8.54
CA LEU A 152 -18.11 2.21 -9.53
C LEU A 152 -17.85 0.82 -10.11
N ILE A 153 -18.39 -0.24 -9.50
CA ILE A 153 -18.02 -1.61 -9.84
C ILE A 153 -19.28 -2.38 -10.25
N ASP A 154 -19.30 -2.88 -11.48
CA ASP A 154 -20.32 -3.78 -11.97
C ASP A 154 -20.01 -5.26 -11.65
N GLU A 155 -20.95 -6.16 -11.95
CA GLU A 155 -20.82 -7.59 -11.68
C GLU A 155 -19.76 -8.28 -12.56
N GLU A 156 -19.38 -7.68 -13.68
CA GLU A 156 -18.40 -8.21 -14.64
C GLU A 156 -16.98 -7.78 -14.29
N SER A 157 -16.84 -6.77 -13.43
CA SER A 157 -15.56 -6.21 -13.00
C SER A 157 -14.82 -7.09 -12.00
N ALA A 158 -13.50 -6.98 -11.98
CA ALA A 158 -12.65 -7.68 -11.02
C ALA A 158 -11.82 -6.70 -10.17
N ILE A 159 -11.60 -7.10 -8.92
CA ILE A 159 -10.74 -6.37 -7.99
C ILE A 159 -9.57 -7.24 -7.60
N VAL A 160 -8.37 -6.76 -7.87
CA VAL A 160 -7.12 -7.37 -7.42
C VAL A 160 -6.74 -6.77 -6.08
N LEU A 161 -6.92 -7.53 -5.01
CA LEU A 161 -6.47 -7.13 -3.68
C LEU A 161 -4.97 -7.37 -3.54
N VAL A 162 -4.23 -6.30 -3.27
CA VAL A 162 -2.77 -6.37 -3.03
C VAL A 162 -2.53 -6.75 -1.57
N ASP A 163 -1.94 -7.93 -1.37
CA ASP A 163 -1.49 -8.41 -0.06
C ASP A 163 -0.11 -7.81 0.26
N TYR A 164 0.04 -7.25 1.47
CA TYR A 164 1.23 -6.48 1.83
C TYR A 164 2.25 -7.29 2.60
N ASN A 165 1.83 -7.86 3.71
CA ASN A 165 2.72 -8.53 4.63
C ASN A 165 2.17 -9.90 5.02
N HIS A 166 3.06 -10.84 5.27
CA HIS A 166 2.64 -12.10 5.83
C HIS A 166 1.99 -11.88 7.22
N PRO A 167 0.79 -12.44 7.50
CA PRO A 167 0.02 -12.16 8.72
C PRO A 167 0.77 -12.52 10.01
N ALA A 168 1.81 -13.35 9.94
CA ALA A 168 2.66 -13.63 11.09
C ALA A 168 3.43 -12.41 11.63
N PHE A 169 3.57 -11.33 10.86
CA PHE A 169 4.12 -10.07 11.34
C PHE A 169 3.10 -9.22 12.13
N ALA A 170 1.80 -9.54 11.99
CA ALA A 170 0.70 -8.90 12.71
C ALA A 170 0.00 -9.88 13.67
N LYS A 171 0.76 -10.73 14.38
CA LYS A 171 0.24 -11.82 15.25
C LYS A 171 -0.79 -11.33 16.25
N GLU A 172 -0.51 -10.25 16.96
CA GLU A 172 -1.40 -9.69 17.98
C GLU A 172 -2.73 -9.25 17.38
N TYR A 173 -2.69 -8.59 16.23
CA TYR A 173 -3.88 -8.19 15.50
C TYR A 173 -4.73 -9.42 15.09
N CYS A 174 -4.11 -10.41 14.44
CA CYS A 174 -4.79 -11.63 14.03
C CYS A 174 -5.39 -12.39 15.22
N GLN A 175 -4.66 -12.46 16.33
CA GLN A 175 -5.14 -13.09 17.56
C GLN A 175 -6.34 -12.35 18.16
N ASN A 176 -6.31 -11.02 18.16
CA ASN A 176 -7.39 -10.21 18.69
C ASN A 176 -8.66 -10.29 17.84
N VAL A 177 -8.53 -10.26 16.51
CA VAL A 177 -9.66 -10.18 15.59
C VAL A 177 -10.21 -11.55 15.23
N LEU A 178 -9.33 -12.52 14.93
CA LEU A 178 -9.69 -13.84 14.39
C LEU A 178 -9.53 -14.98 15.42
N ARG A 179 -8.86 -14.75 16.56
CA ARG A 179 -8.43 -15.76 17.51
C ARG A 179 -7.45 -16.78 16.89
N ILE A 180 -6.69 -16.37 15.89
CA ILE A 180 -5.72 -17.18 15.18
C ILE A 180 -4.33 -16.61 15.40
N THR A 181 -3.34 -17.48 15.62
CA THR A 181 -1.92 -17.09 15.66
C THR A 181 -1.23 -17.59 14.39
N PRO A 182 -1.04 -16.73 13.38
CA PRO A 182 -0.38 -17.12 12.14
C PRO A 182 1.08 -17.51 12.41
N LYS A 183 1.53 -18.57 11.72
CA LYS A 183 2.94 -19.01 11.77
C LYS A 183 3.62 -18.69 10.46
N LEU A 184 4.89 -18.32 10.55
CA LEU A 184 5.72 -18.22 9.34
C LEU A 184 5.96 -19.61 8.75
N PRO A 185 6.08 -19.71 7.42
CA PRO A 185 6.55 -20.92 6.78
C PRO A 185 7.93 -21.33 7.31
N ASN A 186 8.16 -22.61 7.52
CA ASN A 186 9.40 -23.13 8.11
C ASN A 186 10.67 -22.68 7.35
N TYR A 187 10.56 -22.55 6.02
CA TYR A 187 11.70 -22.09 5.20
C TYR A 187 12.06 -20.61 5.41
N ILE A 188 11.12 -19.78 5.95
CA ILE A 188 11.38 -18.38 6.32
C ILE A 188 11.80 -18.27 7.78
N GLU A 189 11.25 -19.11 8.67
CA GLU A 189 11.52 -19.06 10.11
C GLU A 189 13.01 -19.24 10.42
N GLN A 190 13.73 -20.05 9.64
CA GLN A 190 15.17 -20.23 9.79
C GLN A 190 15.99 -18.94 9.61
N PHE A 191 15.46 -17.94 8.88
CA PHE A 191 16.12 -16.65 8.65
C PHE A 191 15.82 -15.61 9.73
N GLN A 192 14.87 -15.87 10.65
CA GLN A 192 14.55 -14.96 11.77
C GLN A 192 15.54 -15.07 12.95
N ARG A 193 16.69 -15.71 12.76
CA ARG A 193 17.70 -15.79 13.81
C ARG A 193 18.28 -14.39 14.07
N ASN A 194 18.38 -14.03 15.35
CA ASN A 194 19.09 -12.82 15.78
C ASN A 194 20.55 -12.91 15.36
N VAL A 195 20.91 -12.23 14.29
CA VAL A 195 22.29 -12.11 13.84
C VAL A 195 22.96 -11.06 14.72
N LYS A 196 23.79 -11.49 15.65
CA LYS A 196 24.72 -10.59 16.35
C LYS A 196 25.80 -10.15 15.36
N LEU A 197 25.56 -9.01 14.73
CA LEU A 197 26.62 -8.33 13.98
C LEU A 197 27.62 -7.81 15.03
N ASN A 198 28.76 -8.44 15.21
CA ASN A 198 29.85 -7.95 16.07
C ASN A 198 30.48 -6.66 15.49
N LYS A 199 29.65 -5.70 15.10
CA LYS A 199 30.06 -4.41 14.56
C LYS A 199 29.63 -3.31 15.51
N LYS A 200 30.49 -2.32 15.69
CA LYS A 200 30.19 -1.13 16.50
C LYS A 200 28.99 -0.41 15.89
N THR A 201 27.99 -0.13 16.72
CA THR A 201 26.84 0.67 16.29
C THR A 201 27.26 2.13 16.09
N ILE A 202 26.86 2.72 14.99
CA ILE A 202 27.04 4.15 14.72
C ILE A 202 25.78 4.84 15.25
N SER A 203 25.95 5.74 16.21
CA SER A 203 24.84 6.39 16.93
C SER A 203 24.67 7.86 16.55
N THR A 204 25.69 8.48 15.95
CA THR A 204 25.68 9.90 15.59
C THR A 204 26.06 10.13 14.12
N ILE A 205 25.68 11.29 13.61
CA ILE A 205 26.03 11.70 12.22
C ILE A 205 27.54 11.91 12.10
N GLU A 206 28.19 12.40 13.14
CA GLU A 206 29.63 12.63 13.19
C GLU A 206 30.40 11.31 13.09
N GLU A 207 30.03 10.29 13.87
CA GLU A 207 30.60 8.95 13.78
C GLU A 207 30.43 8.32 12.38
N LEU A 208 29.26 8.57 11.73
CA LEU A 208 29.01 8.11 10.37
C LEU A 208 29.97 8.78 9.36
N LYS A 209 30.13 10.13 9.49
CA LYS A 209 31.04 10.89 8.61
C LYS A 209 32.49 10.43 8.76
N GLU A 210 32.96 10.20 10.00
CA GLU A 210 34.30 9.68 10.25
C GLU A 210 34.50 8.29 9.66
N LYS A 211 33.48 7.42 9.82
CA LYS A 211 33.53 6.08 9.26
C LYS A 211 33.57 6.08 7.73
N ILE A 212 32.79 6.93 7.08
CA ILE A 212 32.82 7.08 5.61
C ILE A 212 34.20 7.59 5.15
N LYS A 213 34.80 8.58 5.84
CA LYS A 213 36.12 9.06 5.53
C LYS A 213 37.19 7.95 5.64
N SER A 214 37.09 7.11 6.67
CA SER A 214 38.02 5.99 6.88
C SER A 214 37.88 4.85 5.87
N LEU A 215 36.83 4.81 5.06
CA LEU A 215 36.66 3.82 3.98
C LEU A 215 37.24 4.31 2.65
N ASN A 216 37.50 5.64 2.54
CA ASN A 216 38.04 6.26 1.33
C ASN A 216 39.55 6.59 1.45
N SER A 217 40.15 6.22 2.55
CA SER A 217 41.61 6.25 2.81
C SER A 217 42.22 4.85 2.76
#